data_e014414b55198cee3ec3ce3b8f4b5f98
#
_entry.id   e014414b55198cee3ec3ce3b8f4b5f98
#
_cell.length_a   1.000
_cell.length_b   1.000
_cell.length_c   1.000
_cell.angle_alpha   90.00
_cell.angle_beta   90.00
_cell.angle_gamma   90.00
#
_symmetry.space_group_name_H-M   'P 1'
#
loop_
_entity.id
_entity.type
_entity.pdbx_description
1 polymer ?
#
loop_
_entity_poly.entity_id
_entity_poly.type
_entity_poly.pdbx_seq_one_letter_code
_entity_poly.pdbx_strand_id
1 'polypeptide(L)'
;ASCCMHMRTITATTRMTEARAWLKRITALPLEHKVRVMNVCGGHERSVTLSGMRSALPQNVELIPGPGCPVCVCPEEDIYQAIQLALQDGVILVAFGDMLRVPVNVAKADVRSLAEARAAGADVRPIASPTEARQIAGDNPSRQVVIFAAGFETTTAPVAAMLVEGIPQNLSVLLSGRLTWPAVAMLLDSEDAGFDCLIAPGHVATVMGPEEWNFVPEKHRIPAAVAGFDNESLLAATYSVLRQHIEGRAFLDNCYQGVVRPGGNPDAKAQLDTAMVVSDANWRGIGEIPASGFAIHPDYAGSDARPRFQDYSEDQRRRSGQMPPGCDCARVVLGKVYPNQCRLYGTACTPRTPIGPCMVSDEGACRIWLSNGIE
;
A
#
# COMPACT_ATOMS: atom_id res chain seq x y z
N ALA A 1 -13.81 -19.56 39.08
CA ALA A 1 -14.20 -20.45 37.99
C ALA A 1 -13.44 -20.04 36.75
N SER A 2 -12.45 -20.86 36.40
CA SER A 2 -11.50 -20.65 35.27
C SER A 2 -12.23 -20.89 33.93
N CYS A 3 -12.39 -19.89 33.12
CA CYS A 3 -12.86 -20.03 31.75
C CYS A 3 -11.59 -20.17 30.84
N CYS A 4 -11.13 -21.41 30.67
CA CYS A 4 -10.15 -21.80 29.67
C CYS A 4 -10.82 -21.71 28.29
N MET A 5 -10.59 -20.59 27.59
CA MET A 5 -10.94 -20.42 26.19
C MET A 5 -10.05 -21.36 25.36
N HIS A 6 -10.61 -22.47 24.88
CA HIS A 6 -9.96 -23.38 23.96
C HIS A 6 -9.73 -22.65 22.63
N MET A 7 -8.49 -22.20 22.38
CA MET A 7 -8.04 -21.91 21.03
C MET A 7 -8.10 -23.21 20.22
N ARG A 8 -9.12 -23.38 19.41
CA ARG A 8 -9.17 -24.47 18.43
C ARG A 8 -8.07 -24.19 17.39
N THR A 9 -7.07 -25.04 17.37
CA THR A 9 -6.07 -25.07 16.29
C THR A 9 -6.81 -25.44 15.00
N ILE A 10 -7.11 -24.43 14.16
CA ILE A 10 -7.77 -24.65 12.87
C ILE A 10 -6.76 -25.30 11.94
N THR A 11 -6.99 -26.55 11.55
CA THR A 11 -6.11 -27.28 10.63
C THR A 11 -6.27 -26.76 9.19
N ALA A 12 -5.26 -26.97 8.33
CA ALA A 12 -5.34 -26.63 6.91
C ALA A 12 -6.57 -27.26 6.21
N THR A 13 -6.95 -28.46 6.60
CA THR A 13 -8.13 -29.16 6.09
C THR A 13 -9.44 -28.45 6.48
N THR A 14 -9.56 -27.92 7.70
CA THR A 14 -10.73 -27.17 8.16
C THR A 14 -10.88 -25.87 7.35
N ARG A 15 -9.78 -25.13 7.15
CA ARG A 15 -9.76 -23.89 6.33
C ARG A 15 -10.16 -24.13 4.87
N MET A 16 -9.69 -25.21 4.26
CA MET A 16 -10.11 -25.58 2.89
C MET A 16 -11.61 -25.91 2.81
N THR A 17 -12.19 -26.52 3.83
CA THR A 17 -13.62 -26.83 3.87
C THR A 17 -14.45 -25.55 3.96
N GLU A 18 -14.03 -24.58 4.77
CA GLU A 18 -14.68 -23.28 4.95
C GLU A 18 -14.60 -22.42 3.68
N ALA A 19 -13.43 -22.33 3.04
CA ALA A 19 -13.28 -21.62 1.77
C ALA A 19 -14.18 -22.20 0.66
N ARG A 20 -14.29 -23.54 0.56
CA ARG A 20 -15.21 -24.18 -0.40
C ARG A 20 -16.69 -23.89 -0.09
N ALA A 21 -17.04 -23.79 1.19
CA ALA A 21 -18.40 -23.44 1.58
C ALA A 21 -18.74 -22.00 1.18
N TRP A 22 -17.81 -21.06 1.31
CA TRP A 22 -17.97 -19.69 0.83
C TRP A 22 -18.10 -19.60 -0.68
N LEU A 23 -17.23 -20.29 -1.43
CA LEU A 23 -17.32 -20.33 -2.91
C LEU A 23 -18.69 -20.88 -3.36
N LYS A 24 -19.18 -21.95 -2.72
CA LYS A 24 -20.52 -22.49 -3.02
C LYS A 24 -21.64 -21.47 -2.78
N ARG A 25 -21.54 -20.71 -1.66
CA ARG A 25 -22.50 -19.63 -1.35
C ARG A 25 -22.45 -18.52 -2.40
N ILE A 26 -21.24 -18.09 -2.80
CA ILE A 26 -21.06 -17.06 -3.84
C ILE A 26 -21.62 -17.52 -5.18
N THR A 27 -21.33 -18.77 -5.58
CA THR A 27 -21.83 -19.34 -6.84
C THR A 27 -23.35 -19.45 -6.88
N ALA A 28 -23.99 -19.57 -5.71
CA ALA A 28 -25.45 -19.66 -5.60
C ALA A 28 -26.16 -18.28 -5.60
N LEU A 29 -25.41 -17.18 -5.58
CA LEU A 29 -26.00 -15.84 -5.61
C LEU A 29 -26.64 -15.55 -6.98
N PRO A 30 -27.86 -14.99 -7.04
CA PRO A 30 -28.57 -14.67 -8.28
C PRO A 30 -28.06 -13.34 -8.87
N LEU A 31 -26.83 -13.33 -9.36
CA LEU A 31 -26.24 -12.16 -10.00
C LEU A 31 -26.69 -12.10 -11.47
N GLU A 32 -27.49 -11.13 -11.82
CA GLU A 32 -28.02 -10.94 -13.18
C GLU A 32 -27.00 -10.27 -14.11
N HIS A 33 -26.11 -9.45 -13.55
CA HIS A 33 -25.11 -8.69 -14.29
C HIS A 33 -23.72 -8.90 -13.70
N LYS A 34 -22.72 -8.42 -14.44
CA LYS A 34 -21.33 -8.42 -13.97
C LYS A 34 -21.16 -7.42 -12.83
N VAL A 35 -20.62 -7.87 -11.71
CA VAL A 35 -20.34 -7.04 -10.53
C VAL A 35 -18.83 -6.89 -10.36
N ARG A 36 -18.37 -5.66 -10.31
CA ARG A 36 -16.96 -5.31 -10.14
C ARG A 36 -16.67 -4.99 -8.67
N VAL A 37 -15.80 -5.75 -8.06
CA VAL A 37 -15.41 -5.59 -6.65
C VAL A 37 -13.98 -5.04 -6.60
N MET A 38 -13.82 -3.80 -6.17
CA MET A 38 -12.51 -3.20 -5.98
C MET A 38 -11.89 -3.69 -4.68
N ASN A 39 -10.66 -4.11 -4.76
CA ASN A 39 -9.84 -4.55 -3.66
C ASN A 39 -8.74 -3.52 -3.38
N VAL A 40 -8.83 -2.82 -2.25
CA VAL A 40 -7.93 -1.71 -1.89
C VAL A 40 -6.74 -2.21 -1.06
N CYS A 41 -6.09 -3.30 -1.52
CA CYS A 41 -4.91 -3.82 -0.85
C CYS A 41 -4.05 -4.68 -1.78
N GLY A 42 -2.77 -4.35 -1.91
CA GLY A 42 -1.84 -5.19 -2.67
C GLY A 42 -1.64 -6.57 -2.07
N GLY A 43 -1.67 -6.69 -0.75
CA GLY A 43 -1.63 -7.98 -0.06
C GLY A 43 -2.86 -8.85 -0.37
N HIS A 44 -4.06 -8.27 -0.46
CA HIS A 44 -5.25 -8.99 -0.93
C HIS A 44 -5.11 -9.44 -2.38
N GLU A 45 -4.63 -8.55 -3.26
CA GLU A 45 -4.40 -8.87 -4.68
C GLU A 45 -3.46 -10.07 -4.82
N ARG A 46 -2.41 -10.11 -4.02
CA ARG A 46 -1.50 -11.24 -3.94
C ARG A 46 -2.20 -12.52 -3.47
N SER A 47 -2.97 -12.45 -2.38
CA SER A 47 -3.70 -13.61 -1.83
C SER A 47 -4.73 -14.14 -2.82
N VAL A 48 -5.51 -13.27 -3.45
CA VAL A 48 -6.50 -13.60 -4.49
C VAL A 48 -5.86 -14.34 -5.66
N THR A 49 -4.71 -13.85 -6.11
CA THR A 49 -4.02 -14.43 -7.28
C THR A 49 -3.36 -15.77 -6.92
N LEU A 50 -2.59 -15.83 -5.84
CA LEU A 50 -1.88 -17.05 -5.43
C LEU A 50 -2.82 -18.21 -5.06
N SER A 51 -3.98 -17.90 -4.51
CA SER A 51 -4.97 -18.94 -4.15
C SER A 51 -5.81 -19.43 -5.32
N GLY A 52 -5.69 -18.79 -6.50
CA GLY A 52 -6.57 -19.08 -7.64
C GLY A 52 -8.02 -18.62 -7.44
N MET A 53 -8.29 -17.76 -6.45
CA MET A 53 -9.64 -17.29 -6.13
C MET A 53 -10.31 -16.60 -7.32
N ARG A 54 -9.53 -15.80 -8.08
CA ARG A 54 -10.02 -15.11 -9.28
C ARG A 54 -10.63 -16.06 -10.31
N SER A 55 -10.01 -17.22 -10.53
CA SER A 55 -10.50 -18.25 -11.47
C SER A 55 -11.61 -19.14 -10.86
N ALA A 56 -11.71 -19.19 -9.54
CA ALA A 56 -12.72 -19.99 -8.85
C ALA A 56 -14.06 -19.28 -8.68
N LEU A 57 -14.08 -17.94 -8.77
CA LEU A 57 -15.29 -17.13 -8.70
C LEU A 57 -16.13 -17.24 -9.99
N PRO A 58 -17.45 -17.03 -9.92
CA PRO A 58 -18.32 -16.96 -11.11
C PRO A 58 -17.85 -15.87 -12.08
N GLN A 59 -18.06 -16.09 -13.38
CA GLN A 59 -17.61 -15.16 -14.45
C GLN A 59 -18.22 -13.75 -14.37
N ASN A 60 -19.34 -13.62 -13.70
CA ASN A 60 -20.00 -12.34 -13.43
C ASN A 60 -19.52 -11.65 -12.15
N VAL A 61 -18.51 -12.19 -11.45
CA VAL A 61 -17.83 -11.54 -10.34
C VAL A 61 -16.41 -11.18 -10.76
N GLU A 62 -16.11 -9.90 -10.80
CA GLU A 62 -14.81 -9.39 -11.25
C GLU A 62 -14.08 -8.67 -10.10
N LEU A 63 -12.96 -9.25 -9.66
CA LEU A 63 -12.09 -8.60 -8.67
C LEU A 63 -11.11 -7.68 -9.40
N ILE A 64 -11.09 -6.40 -9.05
CA ILE A 64 -10.19 -5.40 -9.64
C ILE A 64 -9.22 -4.86 -8.58
N PRO A 65 -7.93 -4.62 -8.94
CA PRO A 65 -7.00 -3.98 -8.04
C PRO A 65 -7.35 -2.51 -7.83
N GLY A 66 -7.13 -2.01 -6.63
CA GLY A 66 -7.31 -0.61 -6.24
C GLY A 66 -6.02 0.02 -5.71
N PRO A 67 -6.08 1.24 -5.14
CA PRO A 67 -4.91 2.04 -4.72
C PRO A 67 -4.27 1.54 -3.41
N GLY A 68 -3.99 0.25 -3.30
CA GLY A 68 -3.50 -0.41 -2.09
C GLY A 68 -2.03 -0.84 -2.11
N CYS A 69 -1.22 -0.37 -3.07
CA CYS A 69 0.21 -0.67 -3.13
C CYS A 69 1.02 0.59 -2.81
N PRO A 70 1.65 0.71 -1.62
CA PRO A 70 2.35 1.93 -1.20
C PRO A 70 3.55 2.26 -2.09
N VAL A 71 4.29 1.25 -2.54
CA VAL A 71 5.41 1.41 -3.47
C VAL A 71 4.95 1.95 -4.82
N CYS A 72 3.77 1.51 -5.28
CA CYS A 72 3.23 1.90 -6.58
C CYS A 72 2.84 3.38 -6.63
N VAL A 73 2.41 3.94 -5.51
CA VAL A 73 1.92 5.31 -5.39
C VAL A 73 2.93 6.29 -4.81
N CYS A 74 4.09 5.80 -4.35
CA CYS A 74 5.17 6.64 -3.87
C CYS A 74 5.65 7.59 -4.98
N PRO A 75 5.60 8.92 -4.78
CA PRO A 75 5.96 9.88 -5.80
C PRO A 75 7.44 9.79 -6.17
N GLU A 76 7.72 10.04 -7.43
CA GLU A 76 9.08 9.91 -7.96
C GLU A 76 10.06 10.88 -7.32
N GLU A 77 9.61 12.08 -7.00
CA GLU A 77 10.40 13.09 -6.32
C GLU A 77 10.95 12.63 -4.97
N ASP A 78 10.16 11.87 -4.21
CA ASP A 78 10.58 11.31 -2.92
C ASP A 78 11.66 10.23 -3.11
N ILE A 79 11.49 9.38 -4.13
CA ILE A 79 12.48 8.36 -4.48
C ILE A 79 13.75 9.00 -5.00
N TYR A 80 13.64 10.03 -5.85
CA TYR A 80 14.78 10.77 -6.35
C TYR A 80 15.55 11.43 -5.22
N GLN A 81 14.86 12.08 -4.26
CA GLN A 81 15.48 12.64 -3.07
C GLN A 81 16.23 11.58 -2.26
N ALA A 82 15.62 10.40 -2.05
CA ALA A 82 16.29 9.31 -1.37
C ALA A 82 17.57 8.86 -2.08
N ILE A 83 17.56 8.80 -3.42
CA ILE A 83 18.75 8.48 -4.21
C ILE A 83 19.83 9.54 -4.02
N GLN A 84 19.49 10.83 -4.10
CA GLN A 84 20.46 11.92 -3.93
C GLN A 84 21.08 11.94 -2.53
N LEU A 85 20.26 11.64 -1.48
CA LEU A 85 20.76 11.49 -0.12
C LEU A 85 21.69 10.29 0.03
N ALA A 86 21.37 9.16 -0.61
CA ALA A 86 22.21 7.97 -0.58
C ALA A 86 23.59 8.18 -1.20
N LEU A 87 23.68 9.07 -2.20
CA LEU A 87 24.93 9.38 -2.90
C LEU A 87 25.83 10.37 -2.15
N GLN A 88 25.38 10.96 -1.03
CA GLN A 88 26.18 11.86 -0.22
C GLN A 88 27.18 11.10 0.65
N ASP A 89 28.39 11.63 0.76
CA ASP A 89 29.41 11.07 1.63
C ASP A 89 28.96 11.08 3.10
N GLY A 90 29.24 9.98 3.80
CA GLY A 90 28.92 9.87 5.24
C GLY A 90 27.44 9.55 5.53
N VAL A 91 26.59 9.40 4.52
CA VAL A 91 25.20 8.98 4.69
C VAL A 91 25.06 7.46 4.59
N ILE A 92 24.25 6.88 5.45
CA ILE A 92 23.71 5.53 5.35
C ILE A 92 22.23 5.70 5.07
N LEU A 93 21.75 5.30 3.91
CA LEU A 93 20.32 5.29 3.61
C LEU A 93 19.76 3.91 3.87
N VAL A 94 18.68 3.84 4.63
CA VAL A 94 17.95 2.61 4.89
C VAL A 94 16.53 2.71 4.35
N ALA A 95 16.02 1.64 3.75
CA ALA A 95 14.67 1.61 3.17
C ALA A 95 14.09 0.19 3.20
N PHE A 96 12.78 0.08 3.12
CA PHE A 96 12.12 -1.22 2.93
C PHE A 96 12.51 -1.84 1.59
N GLY A 97 12.72 -3.15 1.56
CA GLY A 97 13.39 -3.85 0.46
C GLY A 97 12.84 -3.59 -0.94
N ASP A 98 11.53 -3.46 -1.09
CA ASP A 98 10.88 -3.19 -2.38
C ASP A 98 11.25 -1.81 -2.95
N MET A 99 11.45 -0.82 -2.07
CA MET A 99 11.81 0.54 -2.49
C MET A 99 13.19 0.63 -3.18
N LEU A 100 14.11 -0.30 -2.89
CA LEU A 100 15.45 -0.26 -3.44
C LEU A 100 15.48 -0.32 -4.97
N ARG A 101 14.50 -1.01 -5.57
CA ARG A 101 14.47 -1.28 -7.01
C ARG A 101 13.53 -0.38 -7.81
N VAL A 102 12.81 0.52 -7.14
CA VAL A 102 11.85 1.41 -7.82
C VAL A 102 12.60 2.42 -8.68
N PRO A 103 12.40 2.42 -10.02
CA PRO A 103 13.09 3.35 -10.88
C PRO A 103 12.42 4.72 -10.89
N VAL A 104 13.24 5.76 -11.06
CA VAL A 104 12.83 7.13 -11.39
C VAL A 104 13.06 7.41 -12.86
N ASN A 105 12.25 8.29 -13.44
CA ASN A 105 12.30 8.66 -14.85
C ASN A 105 13.28 9.81 -15.10
N VAL A 106 14.57 9.51 -14.97
CA VAL A 106 15.68 10.42 -15.26
C VAL A 106 16.52 9.91 -16.43
N ALA A 107 17.52 10.67 -16.86
CA ALA A 107 18.40 10.27 -17.96
C ALA A 107 19.06 8.90 -17.67
N LYS A 108 19.31 8.12 -18.73
CA LYS A 108 19.93 6.77 -18.59
C LYS A 108 21.34 6.80 -17.99
N ALA A 109 22.03 7.92 -18.10
CA ALA A 109 23.35 8.11 -17.50
C ALA A 109 23.31 8.37 -15.99
N ASP A 110 22.13 8.72 -15.46
CA ASP A 110 21.94 9.02 -14.05
C ASP A 110 21.57 7.76 -13.26
N VAL A 111 21.83 7.80 -11.96
CA VAL A 111 21.40 6.75 -11.03
C VAL A 111 19.87 6.79 -10.87
N ARG A 112 19.20 5.70 -11.23
CA ARG A 112 17.74 5.66 -11.35
C ARG A 112 17.02 4.92 -10.22
N SER A 113 17.77 4.29 -9.33
CA SER A 113 17.19 3.57 -8.18
C SER A 113 18.17 3.51 -7.02
N LEU A 114 17.68 3.23 -5.82
CA LEU A 114 18.55 2.99 -4.66
C LEU A 114 19.46 1.76 -4.86
N ALA A 115 19.02 0.76 -5.63
CA ALA A 115 19.86 -0.39 -5.98
C ALA A 115 21.01 0.02 -6.91
N GLU A 116 20.77 0.93 -7.87
CA GLU A 116 21.83 1.48 -8.71
C GLU A 116 22.77 2.40 -7.90
N ALA A 117 22.25 3.20 -6.96
CA ALA A 117 23.08 3.98 -6.03
C ALA A 117 24.01 3.08 -5.21
N ARG A 118 23.50 1.97 -4.70
CA ARG A 118 24.29 0.97 -3.99
C ARG A 118 25.36 0.34 -4.88
N ALA A 119 25.03 0.04 -6.13
CA ALA A 119 26.02 -0.46 -7.10
C ALA A 119 27.10 0.55 -7.44
N ALA A 120 26.78 1.86 -7.36
CA ALA A 120 27.73 2.96 -7.53
C ALA A 120 28.58 3.24 -6.27
N GLY A 121 28.40 2.49 -5.18
CA GLY A 121 29.19 2.59 -3.94
C GLY A 121 28.51 3.29 -2.79
N ALA A 122 27.26 3.73 -2.93
CA ALA A 122 26.49 4.30 -1.83
C ALA A 122 26.15 3.24 -0.76
N ASP A 123 26.12 3.63 0.52
CA ASP A 123 25.73 2.75 1.62
C ASP A 123 24.21 2.73 1.75
N VAL A 124 23.58 1.85 0.98
CA VAL A 124 22.13 1.62 0.99
C VAL A 124 21.84 0.25 1.60
N ARG A 125 21.05 0.20 2.67
CA ARG A 125 20.74 -1.03 3.40
C ARG A 125 19.24 -1.30 3.43
N PRO A 126 18.78 -2.52 3.08
CA PRO A 126 17.39 -2.92 3.29
C PRO A 126 17.12 -3.12 4.78
N ILE A 127 15.94 -2.73 5.22
CA ILE A 127 15.42 -2.98 6.57
C ILE A 127 14.02 -3.60 6.48
N ALA A 128 13.62 -4.33 7.52
CA ALA A 128 12.27 -4.88 7.69
C ALA A 128 11.44 -4.06 8.70
N SER A 129 12.09 -3.29 9.58
CA SER A 129 11.40 -2.43 10.56
C SER A 129 12.15 -1.13 10.83
N PRO A 130 11.46 -0.06 11.29
CA PRO A 130 12.11 1.17 11.72
C PRO A 130 13.10 0.98 12.90
N THR A 131 12.89 -0.03 13.73
CA THR A 131 13.79 -0.38 14.84
C THR A 131 15.19 -0.71 14.36
N GLU A 132 15.33 -1.35 13.19
CA GLU A 132 16.65 -1.64 12.59
C GLU A 132 17.39 -0.35 12.21
N ALA A 133 16.66 0.68 11.69
CA ALA A 133 17.26 1.98 11.40
C ALA A 133 17.85 2.64 12.67
N ARG A 134 17.14 2.53 13.79
CA ARG A 134 17.59 3.03 15.10
C ARG A 134 18.84 2.31 15.58
N GLN A 135 18.90 0.99 15.41
CA GLN A 135 20.09 0.20 15.73
C GLN A 135 21.27 0.58 14.84
N ILE A 136 21.06 0.67 13.52
CA ILE A 136 22.11 1.08 12.55
C ILE A 136 22.67 2.45 12.91
N ALA A 137 21.83 3.40 13.33
CA ALA A 137 22.28 4.72 13.78
C ALA A 137 23.14 4.65 15.05
N GLY A 138 22.75 3.85 16.02
CA GLY A 138 23.53 3.61 17.24
C GLY A 138 24.90 2.99 16.97
N ASP A 139 24.96 2.05 16.01
CA ASP A 139 26.21 1.36 15.63
C ASP A 139 27.13 2.25 14.76
N ASN A 140 26.63 3.37 14.22
CA ASN A 140 27.37 4.27 13.34
C ASN A 140 27.28 5.75 13.80
N PRO A 141 27.75 6.10 15.01
CA PRO A 141 27.50 7.42 15.61
C PRO A 141 28.18 8.59 14.85
N SER A 142 29.19 8.32 14.05
CA SER A 142 29.89 9.32 13.24
C SER A 142 29.27 9.55 11.86
N ARG A 143 28.23 8.81 11.48
CA ARG A 143 27.58 8.89 10.17
C ARG A 143 26.13 9.32 10.33
N GLN A 144 25.59 9.96 9.31
CA GLN A 144 24.17 10.26 9.23
C GLN A 144 23.41 9.05 8.72
N VAL A 145 22.34 8.64 9.40
CA VAL A 145 21.44 7.58 8.96
C VAL A 145 20.12 8.21 8.55
N VAL A 146 19.66 7.90 7.36
CA VAL A 146 18.37 8.36 6.83
C VAL A 146 17.49 7.17 6.54
N ILE A 147 16.34 7.08 7.22
CA ILE A 147 15.31 6.10 6.85
C ILE A 147 14.40 6.70 5.79
N PHE A 148 14.35 6.09 4.61
CA PHE A 148 13.33 6.38 3.61
C PHE A 148 12.07 5.56 3.90
N ALA A 149 11.10 6.20 4.53
CA ALA A 149 9.86 5.59 5.00
C ALA A 149 8.72 5.86 4.02
N ALA A 150 8.62 5.04 2.97
CA ALA A 150 7.52 5.07 2.03
C ALA A 150 6.48 4.01 2.39
N GLY A 151 5.21 4.41 2.61
CA GLY A 151 4.18 3.48 3.02
C GLY A 151 2.83 4.12 3.32
N PHE A 152 1.89 3.27 3.67
CA PHE A 152 0.58 3.65 4.19
C PHE A 152 0.59 3.74 5.73
N GLU A 153 -0.59 3.82 6.34
CA GLU A 153 -0.79 3.93 7.78
C GLU A 153 -0.03 2.84 8.56
N THR A 154 0.00 1.64 8.03
CA THR A 154 0.72 0.48 8.61
C THR A 154 2.23 0.64 8.65
N THR A 155 2.80 1.45 7.76
CA THR A 155 4.23 1.80 7.76
C THR A 155 4.48 3.06 8.57
N THR A 156 3.57 4.04 8.50
CA THR A 156 3.72 5.34 9.18
C THR A 156 3.56 5.20 10.70
N ALA A 157 2.66 4.32 11.18
CA ALA A 157 2.45 4.12 12.62
C ALA A 157 3.72 3.64 13.36
N PRO A 158 4.47 2.61 12.93
CA PRO A 158 5.72 2.24 13.60
C PRO A 158 6.83 3.30 13.46
N VAL A 159 6.81 4.14 12.41
CA VAL A 159 7.72 5.30 12.31
C VAL A 159 7.34 6.36 13.34
N ALA A 160 6.04 6.65 13.50
CA ALA A 160 5.55 7.56 14.54
C ALA A 160 5.93 7.07 15.94
N ALA A 161 5.72 5.77 16.22
CA ALA A 161 6.13 5.15 17.46
C ALA A 161 7.63 5.37 17.75
N MET A 162 8.47 5.12 16.74
CA MET A 162 9.92 5.32 16.85
C MET A 162 10.28 6.78 17.19
N LEU A 163 9.59 7.76 16.56
CA LEU A 163 9.82 9.18 16.84
C LEU A 163 9.38 9.55 18.26
N VAL A 164 8.21 9.10 18.70
CA VAL A 164 7.69 9.35 20.05
C VAL A 164 8.60 8.77 21.14
N GLU A 165 9.12 7.57 20.93
CA GLU A 165 10.10 6.93 21.81
C GLU A 165 11.46 7.65 21.85
N GLY A 166 11.74 8.51 20.85
CA GLY A 166 13.01 9.19 20.66
C GLY A 166 13.99 8.42 19.78
N ILE A 167 14.71 9.15 18.97
CA ILE A 167 15.72 8.62 18.03
C ILE A 167 17.10 9.21 18.28
N PRO A 168 18.19 8.52 17.90
CA PRO A 168 19.54 9.08 17.92
C PRO A 168 19.64 10.36 17.07
N GLN A 169 20.49 11.30 17.49
CA GLN A 169 20.67 12.59 16.77
C GLN A 169 21.14 12.45 15.33
N ASN A 170 21.83 11.35 15.03
CA ASN A 170 22.31 11.03 13.69
C ASN A 170 21.29 10.25 12.85
N LEU A 171 20.07 9.99 13.35
CA LEU A 171 18.98 9.39 12.59
C LEU A 171 17.98 10.47 12.16
N SER A 172 17.56 10.42 10.91
CA SER A 172 16.48 11.25 10.38
C SER A 172 15.56 10.45 9.46
N VAL A 173 14.37 10.98 9.23
CA VAL A 173 13.30 10.30 8.49
C VAL A 173 12.97 11.10 7.23
N LEU A 174 13.14 10.51 6.06
CA LEU A 174 12.54 10.96 4.82
C LEU A 174 11.18 10.25 4.69
N LEU A 175 10.12 10.92 5.13
CA LEU A 175 8.78 10.34 5.15
C LEU A 175 8.08 10.51 3.80
N SER A 176 7.55 9.42 3.25
CA SER A 176 6.61 9.39 2.13
C SER A 176 5.35 8.60 2.54
N GLY A 177 4.75 9.05 3.65
CA GLY A 177 3.55 8.44 4.25
C GLY A 177 2.28 8.83 3.50
N ARG A 178 1.37 7.89 3.30
CA ARG A 178 0.07 8.10 2.63
C ARG A 178 -1.07 7.55 3.47
N LEU A 179 -2.22 8.20 3.36
CA LEU A 179 -3.50 7.71 3.87
C LEU A 179 -4.25 7.02 2.74
N THR A 180 -4.71 5.80 3.00
CA THR A 180 -5.29 4.95 1.94
C THR A 180 -6.68 5.42 1.51
N TRP A 181 -7.53 5.83 2.46
CA TRP A 181 -8.93 6.14 2.18
C TRP A 181 -9.18 7.39 1.30
N PRO A 182 -8.35 8.49 1.33
CA PRO A 182 -8.63 9.65 0.50
C PRO A 182 -8.53 9.38 -1.01
N ALA A 183 -7.65 8.45 -1.41
CA ALA A 183 -7.56 8.04 -2.81
C ALA A 183 -8.82 7.31 -3.28
N VAL A 184 -9.44 6.51 -2.41
CA VAL A 184 -10.72 5.86 -2.69
C VAL A 184 -11.86 6.87 -2.70
N ALA A 185 -11.86 7.83 -1.77
CA ALA A 185 -12.85 8.92 -1.76
C ALA A 185 -12.81 9.73 -3.06
N MET A 186 -11.61 10.09 -3.53
CA MET A 186 -11.42 10.76 -4.82
C MET A 186 -11.99 9.95 -5.99
N LEU A 187 -11.79 8.62 -6.01
CA LEU A 187 -12.38 7.76 -7.04
C LEU A 187 -13.90 7.75 -6.99
N LEU A 188 -14.48 7.69 -5.78
CA LEU A 188 -15.92 7.66 -5.58
C LEU A 188 -16.60 8.99 -5.86
N ASP A 189 -15.89 10.10 -5.70
CA ASP A 189 -16.39 11.45 -6.05
C ASP A 189 -16.27 11.74 -7.56
N SER A 190 -15.64 10.85 -8.35
CA SER A 190 -15.61 10.97 -9.83
C SER A 190 -16.92 10.47 -10.46
N GLU A 191 -17.23 10.94 -11.68
CA GLU A 191 -18.46 10.56 -12.40
C GLU A 191 -18.60 9.05 -12.65
N ASP A 192 -17.47 8.34 -12.74
CA ASP A 192 -17.40 6.88 -12.90
C ASP A 192 -16.33 6.29 -11.98
N ALA A 193 -16.76 5.79 -10.81
CA ALA A 193 -15.89 5.07 -9.90
C ALA A 193 -15.32 3.78 -10.51
N GLY A 194 -16.08 3.18 -11.43
CA GLY A 194 -15.66 1.98 -12.17
C GLY A 194 -15.77 0.69 -11.37
N PHE A 195 -16.48 0.67 -10.24
CA PHE A 195 -16.75 -0.53 -9.45
C PHE A 195 -18.07 -0.43 -8.67
N ASP A 196 -18.63 -1.58 -8.30
CA ASP A 196 -19.93 -1.71 -7.65
C ASP A 196 -19.82 -2.00 -6.15
N CYS A 197 -18.71 -2.59 -5.73
CA CYS A 197 -18.46 -3.02 -4.35
C CYS A 197 -16.98 -2.78 -3.98
N LEU A 198 -16.69 -2.68 -2.67
CA LEU A 198 -15.35 -2.43 -2.16
C LEU A 198 -14.94 -3.40 -1.07
N ILE A 199 -13.70 -3.91 -1.14
CA ILE A 199 -13.02 -4.63 -0.06
C ILE A 199 -11.89 -3.77 0.47
N ALA A 200 -12.04 -3.32 1.71
CA ALA A 200 -11.10 -2.47 2.42
C ALA A 200 -9.96 -3.25 3.07
N PRO A 201 -8.76 -2.64 3.21
CA PRO A 201 -7.56 -3.32 3.69
C PRO A 201 -7.59 -3.59 5.20
N GLY A 202 -7.55 -4.86 5.59
CA GLY A 202 -7.61 -5.27 7.00
C GLY A 202 -6.45 -4.77 7.86
N HIS A 203 -5.22 -4.72 7.32
CA HIS A 203 -4.08 -4.19 8.09
C HIS A 203 -4.24 -2.69 8.40
N VAL A 204 -4.70 -1.88 7.45
CA VAL A 204 -5.01 -0.46 7.70
C VAL A 204 -6.12 -0.34 8.75
N ALA A 205 -7.20 -1.13 8.60
CA ALA A 205 -8.27 -1.15 9.57
C ALA A 205 -7.85 -1.65 10.97
N THR A 206 -6.78 -2.47 11.07
CA THR A 206 -6.21 -2.86 12.37
C THR A 206 -5.58 -1.67 13.10
N VAL A 207 -4.96 -0.75 12.36
CA VAL A 207 -4.32 0.45 12.92
C VAL A 207 -5.37 1.54 13.18
N MET A 208 -6.15 1.88 12.15
CA MET A 208 -7.00 3.08 12.15
C MET A 208 -8.43 2.81 12.61
N GLY A 209 -8.89 1.59 12.55
CA GLY A 209 -10.29 1.18 12.75
C GLY A 209 -11.01 0.95 11.41
N PRO A 210 -12.04 0.11 11.41
CA PRO A 210 -12.85 -0.10 10.22
C PRO A 210 -13.71 1.13 9.87
N GLU A 211 -13.99 1.99 10.85
CA GLU A 211 -14.89 3.15 10.74
C GLU A 211 -14.42 4.17 9.71
N GLU A 212 -13.12 4.23 9.42
CA GLU A 212 -12.60 5.10 8.35
C GLU A 212 -13.20 4.79 6.97
N TRP A 213 -13.73 3.59 6.79
CA TRP A 213 -14.34 3.14 5.55
C TRP A 213 -15.86 3.35 5.50
N ASN A 214 -16.49 3.86 6.57
CA ASN A 214 -17.94 4.09 6.63
C ASN A 214 -18.45 5.07 5.55
N PHE A 215 -17.61 6.00 5.10
CA PHE A 215 -17.99 6.93 4.04
C PHE A 215 -18.39 6.23 2.73
N VAL A 216 -17.87 5.03 2.47
CA VAL A 216 -18.18 4.25 1.26
C VAL A 216 -19.68 3.89 1.21
N PRO A 217 -20.23 3.17 2.21
CA PRO A 217 -21.66 2.88 2.20
C PRO A 217 -22.54 4.08 2.59
N GLU A 218 -22.11 4.96 3.48
CA GLU A 218 -22.95 6.04 3.98
C GLU A 218 -23.15 7.15 2.95
N LYS A 219 -22.06 7.63 2.33
CA LYS A 219 -22.09 8.73 1.35
C LYS A 219 -22.40 8.22 -0.07
N HIS A 220 -21.74 7.12 -0.49
CA HIS A 220 -21.76 6.67 -1.88
C HIS A 220 -22.71 5.50 -2.13
N ARG A 221 -23.32 4.91 -1.10
CA ARG A 221 -24.24 3.76 -1.21
C ARG A 221 -23.62 2.53 -1.88
N ILE A 222 -22.32 2.37 -1.75
CA ILE A 222 -21.57 1.22 -2.28
C ILE A 222 -21.35 0.20 -1.15
N PRO A 223 -21.71 -1.08 -1.35
CA PRO A 223 -21.40 -2.16 -0.42
C PRO A 223 -19.90 -2.22 -0.10
N ALA A 224 -19.57 -2.33 1.18
CA ALA A 224 -18.19 -2.38 1.62
C ALA A 224 -17.94 -3.47 2.67
N ALA A 225 -16.77 -4.07 2.64
CA ALA A 225 -16.34 -5.00 3.69
C ALA A 225 -14.83 -4.86 3.97
N VAL A 226 -14.43 -5.06 5.22
CA VAL A 226 -13.02 -5.19 5.61
C VAL A 226 -12.65 -6.67 5.56
N ALA A 227 -11.53 -7.01 4.91
CA ALA A 227 -11.03 -8.38 4.83
C ALA A 227 -9.60 -8.53 5.39
N GLY A 228 -9.30 -9.73 5.89
CA GLY A 228 -7.93 -10.20 6.14
C GLY A 228 -7.27 -10.75 4.89
N PHE A 229 -6.19 -11.53 5.07
CA PHE A 229 -5.34 -11.98 3.97
C PHE A 229 -5.49 -13.48 3.66
N ASP A 230 -6.23 -14.20 4.48
CA ASP A 230 -6.57 -15.59 4.21
C ASP A 230 -7.80 -15.71 3.30
N ASN A 231 -7.90 -16.85 2.63
CA ASN A 231 -8.96 -17.10 1.66
C ASN A 231 -10.36 -17.04 2.27
N GLU A 232 -10.49 -17.43 3.53
CA GLU A 232 -11.78 -17.43 4.21
C GLU A 232 -12.30 -16.01 4.40
N SER A 233 -11.48 -15.12 4.97
CA SER A 233 -11.85 -13.72 5.18
C SER A 233 -12.14 -13.00 3.86
N LEU A 234 -11.32 -13.23 2.81
CA LEU A 234 -11.51 -12.64 1.48
C LEU A 234 -12.80 -13.14 0.82
N LEU A 235 -13.10 -14.42 0.90
CA LEU A 235 -14.36 -14.99 0.36
C LEU A 235 -15.57 -14.55 1.16
N ALA A 236 -15.46 -14.45 2.47
CA ALA A 236 -16.53 -13.94 3.33
C ALA A 236 -16.85 -12.47 2.99
N ALA A 237 -15.83 -11.63 2.84
CA ALA A 237 -15.98 -10.24 2.42
C ALA A 237 -16.60 -10.14 1.01
N THR A 238 -16.11 -10.94 0.06
CA THR A 238 -16.67 -10.99 -1.29
C THR A 238 -18.15 -11.39 -1.26
N TYR A 239 -18.51 -12.41 -0.50
CA TYR A 239 -19.91 -12.83 -0.33
C TYR A 239 -20.75 -11.70 0.29
N SER A 240 -20.24 -11.06 1.34
CA SER A 240 -20.96 -9.99 2.04
C SER A 240 -21.29 -8.83 1.08
N VAL A 241 -20.30 -8.31 0.34
CA VAL A 241 -20.53 -7.17 -0.55
C VAL A 241 -21.44 -7.53 -1.75
N LEU A 242 -21.31 -8.74 -2.30
CA LEU A 242 -22.19 -9.21 -3.38
C LEU A 242 -23.63 -9.39 -2.90
N ARG A 243 -23.82 -9.92 -1.70
CA ARG A 243 -25.14 -10.06 -1.10
C ARG A 243 -25.79 -8.70 -0.82
N GLN A 244 -25.03 -7.76 -0.26
CA GLN A 244 -25.50 -6.39 -0.06
C GLN A 244 -25.93 -5.76 -1.38
N HIS A 245 -25.13 -5.93 -2.45
CA HIS A 245 -25.42 -5.43 -3.78
C HIS A 245 -26.75 -5.97 -4.33
N ILE A 246 -27.00 -7.27 -4.24
CA ILE A 246 -28.25 -7.92 -4.67
C ILE A 246 -29.44 -7.41 -3.84
N GLU A 247 -29.26 -7.23 -2.53
CA GLU A 247 -30.32 -6.77 -1.63
C GLU A 247 -30.57 -5.25 -1.73
N GLY A 248 -29.84 -4.51 -2.57
CA GLY A 248 -29.93 -3.05 -2.66
C GLY A 248 -29.53 -2.34 -1.36
N ARG A 249 -28.68 -2.96 -0.55
CA ARG A 249 -28.20 -2.45 0.74
C ARG A 249 -26.75 -2.03 0.63
N ALA A 250 -26.35 -1.08 1.48
CA ALA A 250 -24.95 -0.69 1.62
C ALA A 250 -24.63 -0.45 3.09
N PHE A 251 -23.69 -1.22 3.61
CA PHE A 251 -23.13 -1.06 4.95
C PHE A 251 -21.68 -1.58 4.95
N LEU A 252 -20.90 -1.19 5.97
CA LEU A 252 -19.57 -1.72 6.17
C LEU A 252 -19.63 -3.01 6.99
N ASP A 253 -19.20 -4.13 6.42
CA ASP A 253 -19.10 -5.39 7.13
C ASP A 253 -17.65 -5.68 7.52
N ASN A 254 -17.40 -6.03 8.78
CA ASN A 254 -16.07 -6.42 9.23
C ASN A 254 -15.93 -7.95 9.18
N CYS A 255 -15.38 -8.46 8.09
CA CYS A 255 -15.07 -9.88 7.89
C CYS A 255 -13.68 -10.30 8.44
N TYR A 256 -13.03 -9.44 9.25
CA TYR A 256 -11.75 -9.71 9.90
C TYR A 256 -11.80 -9.44 11.42
N GLN A 257 -12.93 -9.76 12.04
CA GLN A 257 -13.24 -9.46 13.45
C GLN A 257 -12.24 -10.03 14.47
N GLY A 258 -11.53 -11.11 14.14
CA GLY A 258 -10.51 -11.69 15.02
C GLY A 258 -9.30 -10.77 15.25
N VAL A 259 -9.08 -9.80 14.37
CA VAL A 259 -7.93 -8.88 14.37
C VAL A 259 -8.37 -7.43 14.40
N VAL A 260 -9.29 -7.04 13.52
CA VAL A 260 -9.78 -5.66 13.40
C VAL A 260 -10.84 -5.38 14.47
N ARG A 261 -10.53 -4.43 15.35
CA ARG A 261 -11.41 -3.97 16.43
C ARG A 261 -12.02 -2.62 16.09
N PRO A 262 -13.23 -2.31 16.61
CA PRO A 262 -13.77 -0.97 16.57
C PRO A 262 -12.78 0.07 17.10
N GLY A 263 -12.63 1.19 16.42
CA GLY A 263 -11.69 2.25 16.77
C GLY A 263 -10.21 1.97 16.45
N GLY A 264 -9.87 0.77 15.98
CA GLY A 264 -8.49 0.38 15.64
C GLY A 264 -7.59 0.17 16.85
N ASN A 265 -6.30 0.49 16.69
CA ASN A 265 -5.29 0.43 17.74
C ASN A 265 -5.12 1.81 18.39
N PRO A 266 -5.56 2.03 19.65
CA PRO A 266 -5.51 3.34 20.28
C PRO A 266 -4.08 3.85 20.49
N ASP A 267 -3.12 2.97 20.79
CA ASP A 267 -1.74 3.37 20.99
C ASP A 267 -1.08 3.84 19.68
N ALA A 268 -1.30 3.09 18.58
CA ALA A 268 -0.79 3.46 17.28
C ALA A 268 -1.39 4.80 16.79
N LYS A 269 -2.68 5.01 17.00
CA LYS A 269 -3.36 6.29 16.67
C LYS A 269 -2.81 7.44 17.50
N ALA A 270 -2.65 7.27 18.81
CA ALA A 270 -2.07 8.31 19.68
C ALA A 270 -0.64 8.67 19.25
N GLN A 271 0.16 7.69 18.83
CA GLN A 271 1.52 7.94 18.33
C GLN A 271 1.49 8.66 16.98
N LEU A 272 0.58 8.29 16.07
CA LEU A 272 0.37 9.01 14.81
C LEU A 272 -0.05 10.46 15.06
N ASP A 273 -1.03 10.70 15.92
CA ASP A 273 -1.52 12.03 16.27
C ASP A 273 -0.43 12.90 16.95
N THR A 274 0.51 12.27 17.66
CA THR A 274 1.61 12.95 18.35
C THR A 274 2.75 13.32 17.40
N ALA A 275 3.16 12.41 16.51
CA ALA A 275 4.36 12.58 15.70
C ALA A 275 4.11 12.99 14.25
N MET A 276 2.86 12.93 13.80
CA MET A 276 2.49 13.20 12.40
C MET A 276 1.38 14.24 12.31
N VAL A 277 1.32 14.91 11.15
CA VAL A 277 0.19 15.76 10.76
C VAL A 277 -0.31 15.30 9.40
N VAL A 278 -1.63 15.33 9.20
CA VAL A 278 -2.23 15.06 7.90
C VAL A 278 -1.94 16.23 6.96
N SER A 279 -1.54 15.93 5.73
CA SER A 279 -1.18 16.90 4.71
C SER A 279 -1.67 16.47 3.33
N ASP A 280 -1.73 17.41 2.41
CA ASP A 280 -1.88 17.10 1.01
C ASP A 280 -0.67 16.31 0.52
N ALA A 281 -0.88 15.38 -0.39
CA ALA A 281 0.21 14.54 -0.87
C ALA A 281 0.10 14.21 -2.35
N ASN A 282 1.25 14.22 -3.02
CA ASN A 282 1.35 13.78 -4.39
C ASN A 282 1.39 12.24 -4.46
N TRP A 283 0.58 11.68 -5.35
CA TRP A 283 0.52 10.25 -5.65
C TRP A 283 1.05 10.01 -7.06
N ARG A 284 1.99 9.11 -7.19
CA ARG A 284 2.71 8.86 -8.45
C ARG A 284 1.78 8.65 -9.64
N GLY A 285 1.84 9.56 -10.61
CA GLY A 285 1.04 9.50 -11.84
C GLY A 285 -0.45 9.79 -11.67
N ILE A 286 -0.91 10.07 -10.45
CA ILE A 286 -2.29 10.46 -10.12
C ILE A 286 -2.38 11.96 -9.89
N GLY A 287 -1.39 12.52 -9.19
CA GLY A 287 -1.34 13.94 -8.82
C GLY A 287 -1.55 14.16 -7.32
N GLU A 288 -1.76 15.40 -6.96
CA GLU A 288 -2.01 15.80 -5.58
C GLU A 288 -3.44 15.42 -5.14
N ILE A 289 -3.53 14.73 -4.02
CA ILE A 289 -4.79 14.37 -3.38
C ILE A 289 -4.83 15.09 -2.02
N PRO A 290 -5.84 15.92 -1.74
CA PRO A 290 -5.97 16.63 -0.48
C PRO A 290 -6.04 15.68 0.71
N ALA A 291 -5.41 16.04 1.81
CA ALA A 291 -5.42 15.33 3.09
C ALA A 291 -5.11 13.82 2.96
N SER A 292 -4.23 13.46 2.02
CA SER A 292 -3.91 12.05 1.70
C SER A 292 -2.51 11.61 2.10
N GLY A 293 -1.79 12.43 2.83
CA GLY A 293 -0.45 12.13 3.29
C GLY A 293 -0.20 12.45 4.74
N PHE A 294 0.94 11.99 5.21
CA PHE A 294 1.50 12.35 6.50
C PHE A 294 2.76 13.19 6.32
N ALA A 295 2.87 14.28 7.08
CA ALA A 295 4.10 15.01 7.32
C ALA A 295 4.51 14.83 8.79
N ILE A 296 5.79 14.99 9.08
CA ILE A 296 6.30 14.94 10.46
C ILE A 296 5.80 16.17 11.21
N HIS A 297 5.26 15.97 12.43
CA HIS A 297 4.77 17.05 13.27
C HIS A 297 5.91 18.05 13.57
N PRO A 298 5.65 19.37 13.61
CA PRO A 298 6.68 20.40 13.86
C PRO A 298 7.53 20.16 15.12
N ASP A 299 6.97 19.58 16.16
CA ASP A 299 7.72 19.24 17.38
C ASP A 299 8.83 18.21 17.15
N TYR A 300 8.75 17.45 16.04
CA TYR A 300 9.74 16.47 15.61
C TYR A 300 10.53 16.93 14.37
N ALA A 301 10.46 18.21 14.00
CA ALA A 301 11.13 18.75 12.79
C ALA A 301 12.64 18.48 12.75
N GLY A 302 13.30 18.35 13.90
CA GLY A 302 14.70 17.96 13.99
C GLY A 302 15.00 16.56 13.46
N SER A 303 13.97 15.71 13.33
CA SER A 303 14.07 14.36 12.78
C SER A 303 13.72 14.29 11.30
N ASP A 304 13.20 15.37 10.69
CA ASP A 304 12.84 15.39 9.27
C ASP A 304 14.09 15.53 8.41
N ALA A 305 14.29 14.60 7.49
CA ALA A 305 15.40 14.62 6.55
C ALA A 305 15.21 15.66 5.43
N ARG A 306 13.98 16.08 5.09
CA ARG A 306 13.69 16.96 3.98
C ARG A 306 14.40 18.32 4.08
N PRO A 307 14.26 19.08 5.21
CA PRO A 307 14.92 20.36 5.36
C PRO A 307 16.43 20.24 5.60
N ARG A 308 16.90 19.11 6.13
CA ARG A 308 18.32 18.90 6.44
C ARG A 308 19.19 18.72 5.19
N PHE A 309 18.57 18.33 4.06
CA PHE A 309 19.26 17.92 2.83
C PHE A 309 18.59 18.56 1.61
N GLN A 310 18.53 19.90 1.58
CA GLN A 310 17.82 20.68 0.54
C GLN A 310 18.57 20.88 -0.78
N ASP A 311 19.71 20.23 -0.98
CA ASP A 311 20.66 20.54 -2.05
C ASP A 311 20.25 20.08 -3.46
N TYR A 312 18.95 19.89 -3.77
CA TYR A 312 18.55 19.61 -5.15
C TYR A 312 17.50 20.59 -5.67
N SER A 313 17.66 20.97 -6.95
CA SER A 313 16.87 22.03 -7.56
C SER A 313 15.41 21.62 -7.82
N GLU A 314 14.49 22.60 -7.82
CA GLU A 314 13.10 22.38 -8.20
C GLU A 314 12.95 21.83 -9.63
N ASP A 315 13.85 22.17 -10.54
CA ASP A 315 13.86 21.64 -11.91
C ASP A 315 14.17 20.15 -11.96
N GLN A 316 14.99 19.64 -11.05
CA GLN A 316 15.23 18.21 -10.92
C GLN A 316 14.01 17.48 -10.35
N ARG A 317 13.29 18.11 -9.41
CA ARG A 317 12.01 17.62 -8.89
C ARG A 317 10.96 17.47 -9.98
N ARG A 318 10.82 18.49 -10.84
CA ARG A 318 9.83 18.48 -11.95
C ARG A 318 10.12 17.41 -13.00
N ARG A 319 11.38 17.09 -13.24
CA ARG A 319 11.77 16.05 -14.22
C ARG A 319 11.45 14.64 -13.73
N SER A 320 11.50 14.40 -12.43
CA SER A 320 11.19 13.09 -11.84
C SER A 320 9.69 12.81 -11.67
N GLY A 321 8.81 13.82 -11.81
CA GLY A 321 7.38 13.71 -11.53
C GLY A 321 6.53 13.04 -12.62
N GLN A 322 7.11 12.70 -13.79
CA GLN A 322 6.36 12.15 -14.90
C GLN A 322 6.47 10.62 -14.97
N MET A 323 5.32 9.96 -15.13
CA MET A 323 5.32 8.53 -15.41
C MET A 323 6.16 8.20 -16.64
N PRO A 324 6.92 7.09 -16.65
CA PRO A 324 7.66 6.66 -17.82
C PRO A 324 6.72 6.53 -19.04
N PRO A 325 7.15 6.95 -20.24
CA PRO A 325 6.31 6.90 -21.44
C PRO A 325 5.72 5.50 -21.68
N GLY A 326 4.40 5.44 -21.82
CA GLY A 326 3.65 4.20 -22.07
C GLY A 326 3.35 3.34 -20.84
N CYS A 327 3.77 3.76 -19.65
CA CYS A 327 3.44 3.07 -18.41
C CYS A 327 2.06 3.49 -17.89
N ASP A 328 1.17 2.51 -17.68
CA ASP A 328 -0.18 2.69 -17.16
C ASP A 328 -0.32 2.40 -15.66
N CYS A 329 0.77 2.37 -14.89
CA CYS A 329 0.71 2.01 -13.45
C CYS A 329 -0.35 2.82 -12.67
N ALA A 330 -0.44 4.13 -12.87
CA ALA A 330 -1.42 4.96 -12.21
C ALA A 330 -2.87 4.52 -12.53
N ARG A 331 -3.15 4.22 -13.80
CA ARG A 331 -4.47 3.74 -14.22
C ARG A 331 -4.78 2.34 -13.69
N VAL A 332 -3.77 1.47 -13.58
CA VAL A 332 -3.90 0.15 -12.95
C VAL A 332 -4.22 0.28 -11.47
N VAL A 333 -3.50 1.13 -10.75
CA VAL A 333 -3.72 1.41 -9.32
C VAL A 333 -5.12 1.97 -9.06
N LEU A 334 -5.65 2.77 -9.99
CA LEU A 334 -7.02 3.31 -9.91
C LEU A 334 -8.10 2.34 -10.40
N GLY A 335 -7.76 1.10 -10.77
CA GLY A 335 -8.72 0.12 -11.28
C GLY A 335 -9.33 0.45 -12.66
N LYS A 336 -8.76 1.43 -13.37
CA LYS A 336 -9.27 1.89 -14.68
C LYS A 336 -8.81 1.01 -15.86
N VAL A 337 -7.69 0.30 -15.69
CA VAL A 337 -7.18 -0.70 -16.65
C VAL A 337 -6.60 -1.89 -15.89
N TYR A 338 -6.62 -3.04 -16.54
CA TYR A 338 -5.93 -4.23 -15.99
C TYR A 338 -4.43 -4.20 -16.28
N PRO A 339 -3.61 -4.87 -15.45
CA PRO A 339 -2.17 -4.97 -15.69
C PRO A 339 -1.79 -5.41 -17.11
N ASN A 340 -2.44 -6.44 -17.62
CA ASN A 340 -2.20 -7.01 -18.96
C ASN A 340 -2.69 -6.14 -20.13
N GLN A 341 -3.43 -5.07 -19.88
CA GLN A 341 -3.81 -4.08 -20.87
C GLN A 341 -2.75 -2.98 -21.06
N CYS A 342 -1.75 -2.88 -20.14
CA CYS A 342 -0.65 -1.97 -20.32
C CYS A 342 0.29 -2.45 -21.44
N ARG A 343 0.59 -1.57 -22.40
CA ARG A 343 1.42 -1.89 -23.57
C ARG A 343 2.82 -2.40 -23.26
N LEU A 344 3.34 -2.07 -22.07
CA LEU A 344 4.67 -2.48 -21.64
C LEU A 344 4.67 -3.80 -20.86
N TYR A 345 3.48 -4.28 -20.47
CA TYR A 345 3.34 -5.44 -19.60
C TYR A 345 3.89 -6.71 -20.24
N GLY A 346 4.73 -7.43 -19.52
CA GLY A 346 5.33 -8.69 -19.95
C GLY A 346 6.34 -8.58 -21.11
N THR A 347 6.47 -7.41 -21.71
CA THR A 347 7.39 -7.15 -22.82
C THR A 347 8.57 -6.29 -22.36
N ALA A 348 8.48 -4.97 -22.46
CA ALA A 348 9.51 -4.05 -22.00
C ALA A 348 9.55 -3.91 -20.47
N CYS A 349 8.39 -4.08 -19.80
CA CYS A 349 8.26 -3.99 -18.34
C CYS A 349 8.06 -5.38 -17.73
N THR A 350 9.11 -5.90 -17.09
CA THR A 350 9.13 -7.22 -16.44
C THR A 350 9.69 -7.10 -15.02
N PRO A 351 9.56 -8.11 -14.15
CA PRO A 351 10.19 -8.09 -12.81
C PRO A 351 11.72 -7.96 -12.85
N ARG A 352 12.36 -8.31 -13.96
CA ARG A 352 13.82 -8.14 -14.16
C ARG A 352 14.17 -6.76 -14.66
N THR A 353 13.31 -6.17 -15.48
CA THR A 353 13.49 -4.85 -16.10
C THR A 353 12.27 -3.97 -15.82
N PRO A 354 11.99 -3.62 -14.56
CA PRO A 354 10.79 -2.85 -14.23
C PRO A 354 10.90 -1.43 -14.77
N ILE A 355 9.86 -0.97 -15.47
CA ILE A 355 9.73 0.42 -15.93
C ILE A 355 8.87 1.19 -14.94
N GLY A 356 7.77 0.62 -14.49
CA GLY A 356 6.90 1.23 -13.50
C GLY A 356 6.97 0.53 -12.13
N PRO A 357 6.58 1.22 -11.06
CA PRO A 357 6.67 0.73 -9.68
C PRO A 357 5.78 -0.51 -9.43
N CYS A 358 4.64 -0.65 -10.09
CA CYS A 358 3.77 -1.82 -9.98
C CYS A 358 4.45 -3.15 -10.39
N MET A 359 5.51 -3.09 -11.19
CA MET A 359 6.28 -4.27 -11.57
C MET A 359 7.42 -4.59 -10.59
N VAL A 360 7.71 -3.68 -9.65
CA VAL A 360 8.74 -3.87 -8.61
C VAL A 360 8.18 -4.53 -7.37
N SER A 361 7.06 -3.99 -6.85
CA SER A 361 6.51 -4.39 -5.57
C SER A 361 5.85 -5.76 -5.59
N ASP A 362 6.04 -6.53 -4.52
CA ASP A 362 5.31 -7.77 -4.26
C ASP A 362 3.80 -7.53 -4.01
N GLU A 363 3.41 -6.28 -3.80
CA GLU A 363 2.03 -5.80 -3.69
C GLU A 363 1.52 -5.12 -4.97
N GLY A 364 2.37 -4.98 -5.98
CA GLY A 364 2.02 -4.38 -7.26
C GLY A 364 1.27 -5.35 -8.17
N ALA A 365 0.06 -4.98 -8.60
CA ALA A 365 -0.79 -5.83 -9.43
C ALA A 365 -0.09 -6.32 -10.71
N CYS A 366 0.70 -5.47 -11.39
CA CYS A 366 1.45 -5.87 -12.58
C CYS A 366 2.43 -7.03 -12.31
N ARG A 367 3.20 -6.93 -11.21
CA ARG A 367 4.14 -8.01 -10.84
C ARG A 367 3.42 -9.27 -10.40
N ILE A 368 2.37 -9.13 -9.60
CA ILE A 368 1.58 -10.26 -9.10
C ILE A 368 1.00 -11.04 -10.28
N TRP A 369 0.36 -10.36 -11.22
CA TRP A 369 -0.26 -10.99 -12.37
C TRP A 369 0.76 -11.69 -13.27
N LEU A 370 1.81 -10.97 -13.68
CA LEU A 370 2.83 -11.54 -14.58
C LEU A 370 3.56 -12.73 -13.96
N SER A 371 3.91 -12.64 -12.68
CA SER A 371 4.61 -13.73 -11.97
C SER A 371 3.74 -14.98 -11.79
N ASN A 372 2.42 -14.88 -11.97
CA ASN A 372 1.46 -15.98 -11.87
C ASN A 372 0.82 -16.35 -13.22
N GLY A 373 1.40 -15.90 -14.33
CA GLY A 373 0.99 -16.30 -15.70
C GLY A 373 -0.34 -15.73 -16.13
N ILE A 374 -0.78 -14.59 -15.59
CA ILE A 374 -1.97 -13.87 -16.07
C ILE A 374 -1.48 -12.93 -17.18
N GLU A 375 -1.75 -13.35 -18.43
CA GLU A 375 -1.39 -12.64 -19.67
C GLU A 375 -2.55 -11.79 -20.21
#